data_a13e24cecaf44fe446471b806d9a9691
#
_entry.id   a13e24cecaf44fe446471b806d9a9691
#
_cell.length_a   1.000
_cell.length_b   1.000
_cell.length_c   1.000
_cell.angle_alpha   90.00
_cell.angle_beta   90.00
_cell.angle_gamma   90.00
#
_symmetry.space_group_name_H-M   'P 1'
#
loop_
_entity.id
_entity.type
_entity.pdbx_description
1 polymer ?
#
loop_
_entity_poly.entity_id
_entity_poly.type
_entity_poly.pdbx_seq_one_letter_code
_entity_poly.pdbx_strand_id
1 'polypeptide(L)'
;MNRLFHRHYVTTLVVNLLLFITFYLLNASLPLLAAQQFNVSQSSLGWVVTAFILATVCSRPLIGHWLDRYELKRMLLLSATFFMIVSCLYLIVLPLESFSLLLIIRVLHGFSFGMISSSLSLSVTTLIPTPRQGEGMGYFVLSMNLASVLGPVIGLTLIAHDALVWYFVTIALLAICSFSFIWRLPLTSSHVTSSAPFRLRQSLFLSSPVLLLATVLAGIAISSTSAFISLYADAMDHVTYASYFYGLAALGMVAIRPFAGKRFDRRGPASVLVPSYVLYAVGFLVLGLFPTLPGLLSAALIIGIGSASIFPGLQTVMLTYAAPAQKGKAISTFFLAYDSGFGIGAFLLSGIAAKVGYSNMFLMCSLIVVSSGLLYGYFRRSTLLSTKQNIAS
;
A
#
# COMPACT_ATOMS: atom_id res chain seq x y z
N MET A 1 3.15 -17.40 -24.85
CA MET A 1 3.61 -16.01 -25.11
C MET A 1 4.01 -15.37 -23.78
N ASN A 2 5.32 -15.21 -23.50
CA ASN A 2 5.80 -14.70 -22.21
C ASN A 2 5.93 -13.16 -22.17
N ARG A 3 5.06 -12.42 -22.87
CA ARG A 3 5.09 -10.95 -22.84
C ARG A 3 4.35 -10.44 -21.61
N LEU A 4 5.09 -9.80 -20.68
CA LEU A 4 4.51 -9.16 -19.48
C LEU A 4 3.65 -7.94 -19.87
N PHE A 5 4.19 -7.06 -20.72
CA PHE A 5 3.54 -5.80 -21.10
C PHE A 5 2.53 -6.03 -22.25
N HIS A 6 1.47 -6.81 -21.99
CA HIS A 6 0.33 -6.89 -22.88
C HIS A 6 -0.74 -5.86 -22.45
N ARG A 7 -1.65 -5.52 -23.37
CA ARG A 7 -2.65 -4.46 -23.20
C ARG A 7 -3.40 -4.52 -21.85
N HIS A 8 -3.86 -5.70 -21.45
CA HIS A 8 -4.66 -5.85 -20.23
C HIS A 8 -3.86 -5.64 -18.95
N TYR A 9 -2.60 -6.11 -18.92
CA TYR A 9 -1.71 -5.85 -17.81
C TYR A 9 -1.38 -4.35 -17.69
N VAL A 10 -1.04 -3.68 -18.80
CA VAL A 10 -0.79 -2.22 -18.81
C VAL A 10 -2.03 -1.46 -18.37
N THR A 11 -3.23 -1.84 -18.84
CA THR A 11 -4.49 -1.24 -18.38
C THR A 11 -4.65 -1.38 -16.87
N THR A 12 -4.32 -2.54 -16.29
CA THR A 12 -4.39 -2.74 -14.84
C THR A 12 -3.38 -1.86 -14.07
N LEU A 13 -2.17 -1.63 -14.62
CA LEU A 13 -1.21 -0.68 -14.04
C LEU A 13 -1.75 0.75 -14.04
N VAL A 14 -2.38 1.18 -15.14
CA VAL A 14 -3.00 2.51 -15.25
C VAL A 14 -4.15 2.65 -14.25
N VAL A 15 -5.03 1.66 -14.16
CA VAL A 15 -6.12 1.67 -13.15
C VAL A 15 -5.56 1.78 -11.74
N ASN A 16 -4.52 1.01 -11.43
CA ASN A 16 -3.87 1.06 -10.13
C ASN A 16 -3.26 2.45 -9.84
N LEU A 17 -2.62 3.04 -10.84
CA LEU A 17 -2.10 4.41 -10.75
C LEU A 17 -3.23 5.41 -10.42
N LEU A 18 -4.33 5.40 -11.18
CA LEU A 18 -5.46 6.32 -10.98
C LEU A 18 -6.12 6.14 -9.61
N LEU A 19 -6.32 4.88 -9.18
CA LEU A 19 -6.85 4.53 -7.88
C LEU A 19 -5.98 5.11 -6.74
N PHE A 20 -4.66 4.91 -6.83
CA PHE A 20 -3.74 5.39 -5.80
C PHE A 20 -3.46 6.89 -5.89
N ILE A 21 -3.57 7.53 -7.06
CA ILE A 21 -3.58 9.00 -7.16
C ILE A 21 -4.74 9.56 -6.34
N THR A 22 -5.95 9.01 -6.50
CA THR A 22 -7.12 9.43 -5.71
C THR A 22 -6.89 9.25 -4.21
N PHE A 23 -6.30 8.11 -3.82
CA PHE A 23 -5.96 7.82 -2.42
C PHE A 23 -4.98 8.84 -1.84
N TYR A 24 -3.84 9.07 -2.49
CA TYR A 24 -2.80 9.97 -1.99
C TYR A 24 -3.21 11.44 -2.08
N LEU A 25 -3.95 11.83 -3.11
CA LEU A 25 -4.53 13.17 -3.26
C LEU A 25 -5.39 13.50 -2.03
N LEU A 26 -6.38 12.65 -1.73
CA LEU A 26 -7.29 12.86 -0.61
C LEU A 26 -6.58 12.78 0.75
N ASN A 27 -5.67 11.84 0.95
CA ASN A 27 -5.00 11.71 2.24
C ASN A 27 -4.04 12.86 2.55
N ALA A 28 -3.39 13.43 1.54
CA ALA A 28 -2.43 14.51 1.74
C ALA A 28 -3.09 15.89 1.84
N SER A 29 -4.16 16.14 1.07
CA SER A 29 -4.68 17.51 0.91
C SER A 29 -6.09 17.72 1.49
N LEU A 30 -6.90 16.68 1.65
CA LEU A 30 -8.26 16.83 2.19
C LEU A 30 -8.31 17.34 3.64
N PRO A 31 -7.38 16.97 4.57
CA PRO A 31 -7.36 17.58 5.90
C PRO A 31 -7.12 19.09 5.86
N LEU A 32 -6.23 19.55 4.96
CA LEU A 32 -5.98 20.98 4.75
C LEU A 32 -7.23 21.68 4.22
N LEU A 33 -7.87 21.13 3.20
CA LEU A 33 -9.13 21.64 2.67
C LEU A 33 -10.21 21.68 3.75
N ALA A 34 -10.32 20.62 4.55
CA ALA A 34 -11.30 20.58 5.65
C ALA A 34 -11.04 21.65 6.71
N ALA A 35 -9.75 21.95 7.02
CA ALA A 35 -9.40 23.03 7.94
C ALA A 35 -9.79 24.41 7.41
N GLN A 36 -9.71 24.62 6.09
CA GLN A 36 -10.05 25.91 5.46
C GLN A 36 -11.56 26.11 5.27
N GLN A 37 -12.31 25.03 4.99
CA GLN A 37 -13.71 25.10 4.60
C GLN A 37 -14.69 24.84 5.77
N PHE A 38 -14.28 24.08 6.79
CA PHE A 38 -15.14 23.75 7.91
C PHE A 38 -14.57 24.35 9.19
N ASN A 39 -15.41 25.01 9.96
CA ASN A 39 -15.00 25.57 11.26
C ASN A 39 -14.97 24.46 12.34
N VAL A 40 -13.98 23.55 12.23
CA VAL A 40 -13.84 22.38 13.11
C VAL A 40 -12.53 22.42 13.90
N SER A 41 -12.50 21.78 15.06
CA SER A 41 -11.31 21.70 15.90
C SER A 41 -10.19 20.91 15.20
N GLN A 42 -8.95 21.26 15.52
CA GLN A 42 -7.77 20.58 14.96
C GLN A 42 -7.75 19.07 15.24
N SER A 43 -8.30 18.64 16.39
CA SER A 43 -8.48 17.22 16.73
C SER A 43 -9.46 16.50 15.81
N SER A 44 -10.48 17.21 15.31
CA SER A 44 -11.47 16.65 14.37
C SER A 44 -10.89 16.40 12.99
N LEU A 45 -9.88 17.17 12.55
CA LEU A 45 -9.23 17.00 11.25
C LEU A 45 -8.54 15.63 11.11
N GLY A 46 -8.03 15.07 12.20
CA GLY A 46 -7.45 13.73 12.22
C GLY A 46 -8.44 12.64 11.78
N TRP A 47 -9.73 12.82 12.05
CA TRP A 47 -10.76 11.88 11.63
C TRP A 47 -10.93 11.79 10.12
N VAL A 48 -10.57 12.82 9.37
CA VAL A 48 -10.62 12.82 7.89
C VAL A 48 -9.76 11.69 7.29
N VAL A 49 -8.61 11.41 7.87
CA VAL A 49 -7.72 10.31 7.46
C VAL A 49 -8.05 9.01 8.19
N THR A 50 -8.26 9.10 9.51
CA THR A 50 -8.47 7.92 10.36
C THR A 50 -9.74 7.15 9.98
N ALA A 51 -10.85 7.83 9.71
CA ALA A 51 -12.10 7.18 9.31
C ALA A 51 -11.94 6.33 8.04
N PHE A 52 -11.20 6.83 7.06
CA PHE A 52 -10.88 6.08 5.84
C PHE A 52 -10.03 4.83 6.15
N ILE A 53 -8.94 4.99 6.92
CA ILE A 53 -8.03 3.87 7.23
C ILE A 53 -8.77 2.79 8.02
N LEU A 54 -9.52 3.16 9.05
CA LEU A 54 -10.30 2.21 9.85
C LEU A 54 -11.32 1.46 8.99
N ALA A 55 -12.07 2.16 8.15
CA ALA A 55 -13.03 1.52 7.25
C ALA A 55 -12.33 0.56 6.26
N THR A 56 -11.18 0.95 5.72
CA THR A 56 -10.37 0.10 4.84
C THR A 56 -9.92 -1.17 5.57
N VAL A 57 -9.33 -1.05 6.75
CA VAL A 57 -8.82 -2.17 7.57
C VAL A 57 -9.96 -3.10 7.96
N CYS A 58 -11.08 -2.56 8.47
CA CYS A 58 -12.26 -3.34 8.88
C CYS A 58 -12.93 -4.06 7.69
N SER A 59 -12.84 -3.55 6.50
CA SER A 59 -13.40 -4.19 5.29
C SER A 59 -12.61 -5.43 4.83
N ARG A 60 -11.30 -5.51 5.09
CA ARG A 60 -10.40 -6.55 4.54
C ARG A 60 -10.87 -7.99 4.78
N PRO A 61 -11.29 -8.40 5.99
CA PRO A 61 -11.73 -9.79 6.20
C PRO A 61 -12.96 -10.16 5.38
N LEU A 62 -13.92 -9.21 5.24
CA LEU A 62 -15.14 -9.40 4.46
C LEU A 62 -14.83 -9.53 2.97
N ILE A 63 -13.94 -8.67 2.48
CA ILE A 63 -13.51 -8.66 1.07
C ILE A 63 -12.77 -9.96 0.74
N GLY A 64 -11.89 -10.45 1.59
CA GLY A 64 -11.21 -11.72 1.40
C GLY A 64 -12.17 -12.89 1.25
N HIS A 65 -13.23 -12.92 2.08
CA HIS A 65 -14.28 -13.91 1.97
C HIS A 65 -15.06 -13.80 0.64
N TRP A 66 -15.39 -12.59 0.20
CA TRP A 66 -16.12 -12.35 -1.04
C TRP A 66 -15.28 -12.70 -2.28
N LEU A 67 -13.97 -12.40 -2.28
CA LEU A 67 -13.07 -12.72 -3.39
C LEU A 67 -12.87 -14.23 -3.61
N ASP A 68 -13.02 -15.04 -2.55
CA ASP A 68 -12.96 -16.49 -2.66
C ASP A 68 -14.33 -17.12 -3.03
N ARG A 69 -15.42 -16.35 -2.87
CA ARG A 69 -16.79 -16.82 -3.08
C ARG A 69 -17.39 -16.40 -4.41
N TYR A 70 -17.10 -15.18 -4.84
CA TYR A 70 -17.68 -14.59 -6.03
C TYR A 70 -16.67 -14.53 -7.17
N GLU A 71 -17.19 -14.51 -8.38
CA GLU A 71 -16.40 -14.36 -9.59
C GLU A 71 -15.56 -13.05 -9.53
N LEU A 72 -14.26 -13.18 -9.78
CA LEU A 72 -13.31 -12.07 -9.68
C LEU A 72 -13.71 -10.85 -10.53
N LYS A 73 -14.19 -11.08 -11.76
CA LYS A 73 -14.65 -9.99 -12.64
C LYS A 73 -15.85 -9.25 -12.05
N ARG A 74 -16.83 -9.97 -11.50
CA ARG A 74 -17.99 -9.37 -10.83
C ARG A 74 -17.57 -8.57 -9.62
N MET A 75 -16.69 -9.11 -8.78
CA MET A 75 -16.17 -8.42 -7.61
C MET A 75 -15.40 -7.16 -7.98
N LEU A 76 -14.57 -7.21 -9.02
CA LEU A 76 -13.83 -6.04 -9.49
C LEU A 76 -14.77 -4.96 -10.05
N LEU A 77 -15.79 -5.33 -10.84
CA LEU A 77 -16.77 -4.38 -11.36
C LEU A 77 -17.63 -3.76 -10.25
N LEU A 78 -18.13 -4.58 -9.31
CA LEU A 78 -18.88 -4.07 -8.15
C LEU A 78 -18.04 -3.11 -7.31
N SER A 79 -16.78 -3.47 -7.05
CA SER A 79 -15.85 -2.62 -6.32
C SER A 79 -15.59 -1.29 -7.03
N ALA A 80 -15.38 -1.34 -8.35
CA ALA A 80 -15.13 -0.15 -9.16
C ALA A 80 -16.36 0.75 -9.25
N THR A 81 -17.55 0.18 -9.39
CA THR A 81 -18.82 0.92 -9.39
C THR A 81 -19.02 1.61 -8.03
N PHE A 82 -18.81 0.89 -6.93
CA PHE A 82 -18.97 1.46 -5.60
C PHE A 82 -17.94 2.57 -5.35
N PHE A 83 -16.67 2.35 -5.72
CA PHE A 83 -15.63 3.36 -5.62
C PHE A 83 -15.94 4.61 -6.46
N MET A 84 -16.44 4.44 -7.67
CA MET A 84 -16.85 5.53 -8.56
C MET A 84 -18.02 6.32 -7.95
N ILE A 85 -19.07 5.65 -7.49
CA ILE A 85 -20.24 6.33 -6.87
C ILE A 85 -19.78 7.15 -5.66
N VAL A 86 -19.01 6.55 -4.74
CA VAL A 86 -18.54 7.24 -3.54
C VAL A 86 -17.61 8.40 -3.88
N SER A 87 -16.76 8.26 -4.91
CA SER A 87 -15.90 9.35 -5.38
C SER A 87 -16.71 10.52 -5.96
N CYS A 88 -17.82 10.25 -6.63
CA CYS A 88 -18.75 11.28 -7.10
C CYS A 88 -19.51 11.98 -5.95
N LEU A 89 -19.76 11.28 -4.83
CA LEU A 89 -20.42 11.90 -3.67
C LEU A 89 -19.61 13.06 -3.05
N TYR A 90 -18.30 13.13 -3.26
CA TYR A 90 -17.52 14.30 -2.82
C TYR A 90 -18.00 15.62 -3.46
N LEU A 91 -18.60 15.59 -4.65
CA LEU A 91 -19.12 16.78 -5.33
C LEU A 91 -20.23 17.49 -4.55
N ILE A 92 -20.94 16.77 -3.67
CA ILE A 92 -22.01 17.36 -2.84
C ILE A 92 -21.52 17.90 -1.48
N VAL A 93 -20.25 17.70 -1.13
CA VAL A 93 -19.68 18.12 0.16
C VAL A 93 -19.60 19.64 0.27
N LEU A 94 -19.13 20.32 -0.79
CA LEU A 94 -19.01 21.77 -0.80
C LEU A 94 -20.37 22.48 -0.68
N PRO A 95 -21.37 22.17 -1.53
CA PRO A 95 -22.65 22.87 -1.45
C PRO A 95 -23.44 22.59 -0.17
N LEU A 96 -23.17 21.49 0.53
CA LEU A 96 -23.85 21.15 1.79
C LEU A 96 -23.06 21.58 3.03
N GLU A 97 -21.83 22.05 2.88
CA GLU A 97 -20.95 22.57 3.94
C GLU A 97 -20.92 21.71 5.22
N SER A 98 -21.05 20.38 5.06
CA SER A 98 -21.20 19.44 6.16
C SER A 98 -19.96 18.60 6.40
N PHE A 99 -19.26 18.84 7.50
CA PHE A 99 -18.12 18.02 7.93
C PHE A 99 -18.51 16.58 8.27
N SER A 100 -19.70 16.38 8.86
CA SER A 100 -20.22 15.03 9.17
C SER A 100 -20.46 14.24 7.89
N LEU A 101 -21.00 14.87 6.84
CA LEU A 101 -21.15 14.24 5.53
C LEU A 101 -19.81 13.86 4.93
N LEU A 102 -18.80 14.73 5.03
CA LEU A 102 -17.44 14.42 4.61
C LEU A 102 -16.91 13.16 5.30
N LEU A 103 -17.08 13.02 6.61
CA LEU A 103 -16.64 11.84 7.35
C LEU A 103 -17.39 10.57 6.94
N ILE A 104 -18.69 10.64 6.70
CA ILE A 104 -19.49 9.50 6.20
C ILE A 104 -18.95 9.05 4.83
N ILE A 105 -18.72 10.01 3.92
CA ILE A 105 -18.15 9.70 2.61
C ILE A 105 -16.73 9.10 2.76
N ARG A 106 -15.92 9.58 3.70
CA ARG A 106 -14.58 8.99 3.99
C ARG A 106 -14.67 7.53 4.44
N VAL A 107 -15.64 7.17 5.28
CA VAL A 107 -15.89 5.77 5.70
C VAL A 107 -16.27 4.92 4.48
N LEU A 108 -17.25 5.37 3.70
CA LEU A 108 -17.68 4.66 2.48
C LEU A 108 -16.54 4.53 1.47
N HIS A 109 -15.73 5.58 1.32
CA HIS A 109 -14.58 5.58 0.42
C HIS A 109 -13.49 4.61 0.89
N GLY A 110 -13.18 4.57 2.20
CA GLY A 110 -12.24 3.60 2.77
C GLY A 110 -12.70 2.16 2.53
N PHE A 111 -13.98 1.88 2.73
CA PHE A 111 -14.53 0.56 2.44
C PHE A 111 -14.43 0.20 0.96
N SER A 112 -14.86 1.09 0.06
CA SER A 112 -14.80 0.90 -1.40
C SER A 112 -13.36 0.76 -1.90
N PHE A 113 -12.42 1.55 -1.35
CA PHE A 113 -10.99 1.44 -1.64
C PHE A 113 -10.43 0.07 -1.24
N GLY A 114 -10.79 -0.43 -0.05
CA GLY A 114 -10.44 -1.78 0.40
C GLY A 114 -10.92 -2.85 -0.59
N MET A 115 -12.17 -2.73 -1.07
CA MET A 115 -12.73 -3.64 -2.06
C MET A 115 -11.95 -3.60 -3.38
N ILE A 116 -11.80 -2.42 -3.99
CA ILE A 116 -11.21 -2.30 -5.32
C ILE A 116 -9.71 -2.62 -5.31
N SER A 117 -8.96 -2.19 -4.30
CA SER A 117 -7.52 -2.46 -4.20
C SER A 117 -7.20 -3.94 -4.04
N SER A 118 -7.97 -4.69 -3.23
CA SER A 118 -7.82 -6.12 -3.08
C SER A 118 -8.22 -6.88 -4.36
N SER A 119 -9.36 -6.51 -4.96
CA SER A 119 -9.85 -7.14 -6.19
C SER A 119 -8.90 -6.90 -7.36
N LEU A 120 -8.38 -5.67 -7.50
CA LEU A 120 -7.42 -5.32 -8.55
C LEU A 120 -6.08 -6.03 -8.34
N SER A 121 -5.60 -6.09 -7.11
CA SER A 121 -4.38 -6.79 -6.77
C SER A 121 -4.47 -8.30 -7.00
N LEU A 122 -5.63 -8.91 -6.76
CA LEU A 122 -5.85 -10.31 -7.13
C LEU A 122 -5.96 -10.48 -8.65
N SER A 123 -6.64 -9.57 -9.35
CA SER A 123 -6.81 -9.65 -10.80
C SER A 123 -5.49 -9.54 -11.55
N VAL A 124 -4.57 -8.66 -11.12
CA VAL A 124 -3.27 -8.51 -11.77
C VAL A 124 -2.45 -9.81 -11.71
N THR A 125 -2.57 -10.61 -10.64
CA THR A 125 -1.85 -11.89 -10.54
C THR A 125 -2.28 -12.90 -11.58
N THR A 126 -3.52 -12.82 -12.08
CA THR A 126 -4.01 -13.69 -13.15
C THR A 126 -3.55 -13.26 -14.55
N LEU A 127 -3.13 -12.01 -14.69
CA LEU A 127 -2.63 -11.43 -15.94
C LEU A 127 -1.11 -11.57 -16.09
N ILE A 128 -0.38 -11.78 -15.00
CA ILE A 128 1.06 -11.94 -15.01
C ILE A 128 1.42 -13.40 -15.35
N PRO A 129 2.29 -13.65 -16.36
CA PRO A 129 2.80 -14.99 -16.63
C PRO A 129 3.54 -15.56 -15.40
N THR A 130 3.29 -16.83 -15.08
CA THR A 130 3.86 -17.49 -13.89
C THR A 130 5.39 -17.31 -13.72
N PRO A 131 6.22 -17.39 -14.80
CA PRO A 131 7.67 -17.19 -14.67
C PRO A 131 8.11 -15.74 -14.36
N ARG A 132 7.17 -14.77 -14.39
CA ARG A 132 7.45 -13.33 -14.24
C ARG A 132 6.62 -12.68 -13.13
N GLN A 133 6.18 -13.45 -12.14
CA GLN A 133 5.33 -12.96 -11.04
C GLN A 133 6.00 -11.84 -10.23
N GLY A 134 7.26 -12.00 -9.89
CA GLY A 134 8.01 -10.99 -9.13
C GLY A 134 8.21 -9.70 -9.92
N GLU A 135 8.55 -9.82 -11.19
CA GLU A 135 8.71 -8.67 -12.09
C GLU A 135 7.37 -7.92 -12.26
N GLY A 136 6.29 -8.65 -12.56
CA GLY A 136 4.97 -8.06 -12.76
C GLY A 136 4.41 -7.42 -11.50
N MET A 137 4.48 -8.07 -10.34
CA MET A 137 4.07 -7.45 -9.08
C MET A 137 4.94 -6.23 -8.73
N GLY A 138 6.22 -6.27 -9.10
CA GLY A 138 7.10 -5.11 -8.94
C GLY A 138 6.61 -3.87 -9.69
N TYR A 139 6.25 -3.98 -10.98
CA TYR A 139 5.70 -2.86 -11.76
C TYR A 139 4.31 -2.44 -11.28
N PHE A 140 3.50 -3.38 -10.78
CA PHE A 140 2.21 -3.05 -10.17
C PHE A 140 2.37 -2.13 -8.95
N VAL A 141 3.32 -2.44 -8.06
CA VAL A 141 3.63 -1.58 -6.90
C VAL A 141 4.32 -0.29 -7.32
N LEU A 142 5.11 -0.29 -8.40
CA LEU A 142 5.71 0.94 -8.93
C LEU A 142 4.64 1.97 -9.32
N SER A 143 3.50 1.55 -9.88
CA SER A 143 2.40 2.47 -10.19
C SER A 143 1.81 3.12 -8.93
N MET A 144 1.76 2.40 -7.79
CA MET A 144 1.38 2.97 -6.49
C MET A 144 2.39 4.02 -6.01
N ASN A 145 3.70 3.74 -6.16
CA ASN A 145 4.76 4.67 -5.75
C ASN A 145 4.74 5.96 -6.60
N LEU A 146 4.48 5.86 -7.91
CA LEU A 146 4.28 7.05 -8.76
C LEU A 146 3.07 7.87 -8.31
N ALA A 147 1.99 7.21 -7.93
CA ALA A 147 0.79 7.87 -7.41
C ALA A 147 1.05 8.63 -6.11
N SER A 148 1.96 8.14 -5.25
CA SER A 148 2.30 8.81 -3.98
C SER A 148 3.00 10.16 -4.17
N VAL A 149 3.56 10.41 -5.34
CA VAL A 149 4.12 11.72 -5.73
C VAL A 149 3.05 12.56 -6.45
N LEU A 150 2.36 11.99 -7.43
CA LEU A 150 1.40 12.71 -8.26
C LEU A 150 0.17 13.17 -7.47
N GLY A 151 -0.34 12.32 -6.56
CA GLY A 151 -1.55 12.61 -5.78
C GLY A 151 -1.44 13.90 -4.96
N PRO A 152 -0.47 14.03 -4.05
CA PRO A 152 -0.27 15.26 -3.27
C PRO A 152 -0.02 16.49 -4.15
N VAL A 153 0.77 16.36 -5.21
CA VAL A 153 1.06 17.48 -6.13
C VAL A 153 -0.24 17.99 -6.74
N ILE A 154 -1.08 17.12 -7.30
CA ILE A 154 -2.36 17.51 -7.90
C ILE A 154 -3.27 18.14 -6.83
N GLY A 155 -3.46 17.49 -5.68
CA GLY A 155 -4.38 17.95 -4.65
C GLY A 155 -4.00 19.30 -4.05
N LEU A 156 -2.73 19.47 -3.68
CA LEU A 156 -2.24 20.72 -3.08
C LEU A 156 -2.21 21.87 -4.09
N THR A 157 -1.88 21.59 -5.36
CA THR A 157 -1.93 22.64 -6.42
C THR A 157 -3.35 23.15 -6.62
N LEU A 158 -4.35 22.26 -6.67
CA LEU A 158 -5.74 22.67 -6.84
C LEU A 158 -6.24 23.49 -5.64
N ILE A 159 -5.85 23.16 -4.42
CA ILE A 159 -6.19 23.95 -3.22
C ILE A 159 -5.48 25.32 -3.25
N ALA A 160 -4.20 25.35 -3.60
CA ALA A 160 -3.42 26.60 -3.64
C ALA A 160 -3.95 27.63 -4.66
N HIS A 161 -4.70 27.19 -5.68
CA HIS A 161 -5.35 28.05 -6.67
C HIS A 161 -6.85 28.25 -6.42
N ASP A 162 -7.35 27.95 -5.21
CA ASP A 162 -8.78 28.02 -4.86
C ASP A 162 -9.72 27.24 -5.81
N ALA A 163 -9.18 26.24 -6.51
CA ALA A 163 -9.89 25.48 -7.51
C ALA A 163 -10.68 24.30 -6.87
N LEU A 164 -11.47 24.56 -5.82
CA LEU A 164 -12.12 23.54 -4.97
C LEU A 164 -13.11 22.66 -5.75
N VAL A 165 -13.86 23.23 -6.68
CA VAL A 165 -14.76 22.46 -7.55
C VAL A 165 -13.93 21.49 -8.41
N TRP A 166 -12.85 21.95 -9.00
CA TRP A 166 -11.96 21.12 -9.81
C TRP A 166 -11.25 20.04 -8.99
N TYR A 167 -11.00 20.28 -7.69
CA TYR A 167 -10.47 19.27 -6.77
C TYR A 167 -11.39 18.05 -6.72
N PHE A 168 -12.68 18.24 -6.46
CA PHE A 168 -13.65 17.13 -6.39
C PHE A 168 -13.99 16.56 -7.76
N VAL A 169 -14.05 17.40 -8.81
CA VAL A 169 -14.21 16.93 -10.19
C VAL A 169 -13.04 16.01 -10.60
N THR A 170 -11.81 16.34 -10.22
CA THR A 170 -10.65 15.48 -10.49
C THR A 170 -10.79 14.11 -9.85
N ILE A 171 -11.24 14.03 -8.59
CA ILE A 171 -11.49 12.77 -7.89
C ILE A 171 -12.53 11.93 -8.63
N ALA A 172 -13.64 12.54 -9.02
CA ALA A 172 -14.71 11.88 -9.77
C ALA A 172 -14.22 11.38 -11.14
N LEU A 173 -13.48 12.21 -11.88
CA LEU A 173 -12.92 11.84 -13.19
C LEU A 173 -11.93 10.67 -13.09
N LEU A 174 -11.02 10.68 -12.11
CA LEU A 174 -10.08 9.57 -11.88
C LEU A 174 -10.82 8.26 -11.60
N ALA A 175 -11.91 8.30 -10.81
CA ALA A 175 -12.72 7.14 -10.51
C ALA A 175 -13.53 6.66 -11.73
N ILE A 176 -14.13 7.55 -12.50
CA ILE A 176 -14.85 7.24 -13.75
C ILE A 176 -13.90 6.63 -14.78
N CYS A 177 -12.70 7.20 -14.95
CA CYS A 177 -11.68 6.62 -15.83
C CYS A 177 -11.27 5.23 -15.38
N SER A 178 -11.05 5.04 -14.07
CA SER A 178 -10.71 3.73 -13.50
C SER A 178 -11.80 2.70 -13.78
N PHE A 179 -13.08 3.05 -13.55
CA PHE A 179 -14.22 2.20 -13.87
C PHE A 179 -14.27 1.86 -15.37
N SER A 180 -14.11 2.85 -16.24
CA SER A 180 -14.17 2.67 -17.72
C SER A 180 -13.09 1.71 -18.23
N PHE A 181 -11.89 1.76 -17.66
CA PHE A 181 -10.82 0.83 -17.97
C PHE A 181 -11.10 -0.58 -17.45
N ILE A 182 -11.62 -0.71 -16.22
CA ILE A 182 -11.99 -2.00 -15.61
C ILE A 182 -13.10 -2.69 -16.40
N TRP A 183 -14.10 -1.94 -16.84
CA TRP A 183 -15.20 -2.48 -17.65
C TRP A 183 -14.70 -3.22 -18.90
N ARG A 184 -13.63 -2.71 -19.52
CA ARG A 184 -13.03 -3.26 -20.75
C ARG A 184 -12.03 -4.40 -20.51
N LEU A 185 -11.74 -4.78 -19.25
CA LEU A 185 -10.81 -5.87 -18.96
C LEU A 185 -11.50 -7.23 -19.20
N PRO A 186 -10.97 -8.08 -20.09
CA PRO A 186 -11.46 -9.44 -20.29
C PRO A 186 -10.86 -10.35 -19.20
N LEU A 187 -11.43 -10.32 -18.01
CA LEU A 187 -11.08 -11.27 -16.97
C LEU A 187 -11.89 -12.54 -17.18
N THR A 188 -11.21 -13.68 -17.22
CA THR A 188 -11.87 -14.99 -17.26
C THR A 188 -12.52 -15.27 -15.91
N SER A 189 -13.71 -15.87 -15.97
CA SER A 189 -14.44 -16.32 -14.79
C SER A 189 -13.62 -17.36 -14.05
N SER A 190 -13.09 -17.02 -12.87
CA SER A 190 -12.58 -18.04 -11.96
C SER A 190 -13.77 -18.70 -11.27
N HIS A 191 -13.78 -20.04 -11.21
CA HIS A 191 -14.87 -20.76 -10.60
C HIS A 191 -15.04 -20.41 -9.12
N VAL A 192 -16.27 -20.16 -8.72
CA VAL A 192 -16.69 -20.00 -7.33
C VAL A 192 -16.44 -21.31 -6.57
N THR A 193 -15.70 -21.24 -5.48
CA THR A 193 -15.24 -22.45 -4.80
C THR A 193 -15.77 -22.63 -3.38
N SER A 194 -16.43 -21.63 -2.78
CA SER A 194 -16.89 -21.73 -1.39
C SER A 194 -18.33 -21.26 -1.21
N SER A 195 -19.18 -22.13 -0.63
CA SER A 195 -20.53 -21.80 -0.16
C SER A 195 -20.62 -21.52 1.35
N ALA A 196 -19.47 -21.53 2.07
CA ALA A 196 -19.45 -21.39 3.53
C ALA A 196 -19.92 -19.99 3.99
N PRO A 197 -20.68 -19.88 5.09
CA PRO A 197 -21.09 -18.60 5.66
C PRO A 197 -19.86 -17.80 6.14
N PHE A 198 -20.00 -16.46 6.21
CA PHE A 198 -18.95 -15.61 6.73
C PHE A 198 -18.67 -15.93 8.21
N ARG A 199 -17.41 -16.23 8.51
CA ARG A 199 -16.87 -16.33 9.87
C ARG A 199 -15.52 -15.65 9.90
N LEU A 200 -15.34 -14.65 10.75
CA LEU A 200 -14.14 -13.80 10.79
C LEU A 200 -12.83 -14.60 10.74
N ARG A 201 -12.67 -15.58 11.60
CA ARG A 201 -11.47 -16.45 11.66
C ARG A 201 -11.24 -17.25 10.38
N GLN A 202 -12.32 -17.69 9.73
CA GLN A 202 -12.26 -18.46 8.47
C GLN A 202 -12.07 -17.56 7.25
N SER A 203 -12.31 -16.25 7.39
CA SER A 203 -12.13 -15.24 6.34
C SER A 203 -10.71 -14.68 6.31
N LEU A 204 -9.87 -15.07 7.25
CA LEU A 204 -8.46 -14.71 7.33
C LEU A 204 -7.58 -15.88 6.89
N PHE A 205 -6.51 -15.58 6.17
CA PHE A 205 -5.47 -16.53 5.79
C PHE A 205 -4.41 -16.57 6.88
N LEU A 206 -4.62 -17.44 7.89
CA LEU A 206 -3.76 -17.55 9.07
C LEU A 206 -2.73 -18.69 8.98
N SER A 207 -2.56 -19.29 7.80
CA SER A 207 -1.65 -20.42 7.58
C SER A 207 -0.18 -20.10 7.85
N SER A 208 0.17 -18.83 7.91
CA SER A 208 1.55 -18.40 8.22
C SER A 208 1.56 -17.15 9.12
N PRO A 209 1.36 -17.28 10.43
CA PRO A 209 1.36 -16.16 11.37
C PRO A 209 2.71 -15.45 11.41
N VAL A 210 3.81 -16.16 11.18
CA VAL A 210 5.16 -15.57 11.11
C VAL A 210 5.31 -14.63 9.94
N LEU A 211 4.79 -15.00 8.76
CA LEU A 211 4.81 -14.13 7.57
C LEU A 211 3.90 -12.92 7.75
N LEU A 212 2.75 -13.10 8.41
CA LEU A 212 1.85 -11.99 8.75
C LEU A 212 2.50 -11.02 9.72
N LEU A 213 3.19 -11.50 10.75
CA LEU A 213 3.92 -10.64 11.68
C LEU A 213 5.06 -9.88 10.97
N ALA A 214 5.81 -10.55 10.08
CA ALA A 214 6.80 -9.87 9.25
C ALA A 214 6.18 -8.76 8.40
N THR A 215 4.97 -8.98 7.86
CA THR A 215 4.22 -7.99 7.08
C THR A 215 3.76 -6.79 7.94
N VAL A 216 3.28 -7.04 9.17
CA VAL A 216 2.93 -5.97 10.13
C VAL A 216 4.16 -5.11 10.43
N LEU A 217 5.31 -5.72 10.74
CA LEU A 217 6.55 -4.99 11.02
C LEU A 217 7.04 -4.19 9.81
N ALA A 218 6.88 -4.72 8.59
CA ALA A 218 7.17 -3.97 7.36
C ALA A 218 6.24 -2.75 7.21
N GLY A 219 4.95 -2.89 7.56
CA GLY A 219 3.99 -1.79 7.62
C GLY A 219 4.37 -0.71 8.65
N ILE A 220 4.83 -1.10 9.82
CA ILE A 220 5.34 -0.17 10.85
C ILE A 220 6.55 0.59 10.30
N ALA A 221 7.49 -0.08 9.66
CA ALA A 221 8.70 0.54 9.13
C ALA A 221 8.39 1.59 8.05
N ILE A 222 7.47 1.30 7.11
CA ILE A 222 7.13 2.27 6.06
C ILE A 222 6.35 3.47 6.60
N SER A 223 5.56 3.29 7.68
CA SER A 223 4.86 4.41 8.30
C SER A 223 5.82 5.46 8.85
N SER A 224 7.00 5.05 9.31
CA SER A 224 8.02 5.97 9.84
C SER A 224 8.50 6.97 8.80
N THR A 225 8.81 6.50 7.59
CA THR A 225 9.25 7.39 6.51
C THR A 225 8.10 8.25 5.99
N SER A 226 6.89 7.70 5.90
CA SER A 226 5.73 8.43 5.39
C SER A 226 5.26 9.55 6.33
N ALA A 227 5.35 9.34 7.65
CA ALA A 227 4.80 10.28 8.63
C ALA A 227 5.85 11.24 9.22
N PHE A 228 7.12 10.82 9.33
CA PHE A 228 8.08 11.55 10.15
C PHE A 228 9.27 12.17 9.40
N ILE A 229 9.51 11.87 8.13
CA ILE A 229 10.64 12.46 7.38
C ILE A 229 10.54 13.98 7.30
N SER A 230 9.36 14.54 7.06
CA SER A 230 9.19 15.99 6.99
C SER A 230 9.44 16.65 8.37
N LEU A 231 8.94 16.04 9.43
CA LEU A 231 9.16 16.52 10.81
C LEU A 231 10.63 16.37 11.24
N TYR A 232 11.28 15.31 10.79
CA TYR A 232 12.71 15.10 11.05
C TYR A 232 13.58 16.12 10.30
N ALA A 233 13.25 16.41 9.05
CA ALA A 233 13.95 17.42 8.27
C ALA A 233 13.74 18.83 8.84
N ASP A 234 12.53 19.12 9.34
CA ASP A 234 12.21 20.38 10.05
C ASP A 234 13.04 20.53 11.33
N ALA A 235 13.13 19.47 12.14
CA ALA A 235 13.94 19.45 13.34
C ALA A 235 15.46 19.62 13.12
N MET A 236 15.91 19.52 11.87
CA MET A 236 17.29 19.78 11.44
C MET A 236 17.46 21.12 10.70
N ASP A 237 16.43 21.98 10.68
CA ASP A 237 16.37 23.23 9.88
C ASP A 237 16.48 23.00 8.36
N HIS A 238 16.05 21.83 7.90
CA HIS A 238 16.17 21.38 6.51
C HIS A 238 14.83 20.96 5.87
N VAL A 239 13.70 21.55 6.29
CA VAL A 239 12.34 21.17 5.87
C VAL A 239 12.19 21.10 4.35
N THR A 240 12.79 22.02 3.61
CA THR A 240 12.74 22.07 2.13
C THR A 240 13.32 20.81 1.49
N TYR A 241 14.28 20.16 2.17
CA TYR A 241 14.94 18.96 1.65
C TYR A 241 14.14 17.67 1.91
N ALA A 242 13.04 17.73 2.66
CA ALA A 242 12.12 16.60 2.79
C ALA A 242 11.58 16.15 1.41
N SER A 243 11.31 17.11 0.51
CA SER A 243 10.88 16.81 -0.87
C SER A 243 11.95 16.07 -1.66
N TYR A 244 13.23 16.43 -1.49
CA TYR A 244 14.34 15.73 -2.14
C TYR A 244 14.51 14.31 -1.60
N PHE A 245 14.23 14.08 -0.30
CA PHE A 245 14.22 12.72 0.26
C PHE A 245 13.24 11.82 -0.50
N TYR A 246 11.98 12.24 -0.65
CA TYR A 246 10.98 11.44 -1.38
C TYR A 246 11.35 11.25 -2.85
N GLY A 247 11.90 12.28 -3.50
CA GLY A 247 12.38 12.19 -4.88
C GLY A 247 13.51 11.18 -5.06
N LEU A 248 14.55 11.23 -4.20
CA LEU A 248 15.68 10.29 -4.24
C LEU A 248 15.24 8.85 -3.86
N ALA A 249 14.35 8.71 -2.88
CA ALA A 249 13.79 7.40 -2.54
C ALA A 249 13.01 6.81 -3.73
N ALA A 250 12.19 7.61 -4.41
CA ALA A 250 11.47 7.18 -5.60
C ALA A 250 12.44 6.79 -6.73
N LEU A 251 13.50 7.56 -6.97
CA LEU A 251 14.55 7.21 -7.94
C LEU A 251 15.19 5.87 -7.62
N GLY A 252 15.57 5.64 -6.35
CA GLY A 252 16.10 4.35 -5.89
C GLY A 252 15.15 3.20 -6.13
N MET A 253 13.86 3.40 -5.81
CA MET A 253 12.80 2.40 -6.06
C MET A 253 12.68 2.08 -7.56
N VAL A 254 12.63 3.08 -8.42
CA VAL A 254 12.50 2.89 -9.87
C VAL A 254 13.71 2.18 -10.45
N ALA A 255 14.92 2.62 -10.07
CA ALA A 255 16.16 2.10 -10.61
C ALA A 255 16.36 0.60 -10.31
N ILE A 256 16.01 0.14 -9.11
CA ILE A 256 16.22 -1.27 -8.73
C ILE A 256 15.17 -2.22 -9.31
N ARG A 257 13.99 -1.74 -9.73
CA ARG A 257 12.86 -2.58 -10.16
C ARG A 257 13.17 -3.59 -11.26
N PRO A 258 13.80 -3.21 -12.39
CA PRO A 258 14.07 -4.16 -13.48
C PRO A 258 14.99 -5.31 -13.05
N PHE A 259 15.89 -5.03 -12.11
CA PHE A 259 16.87 -6.02 -11.62
C PHE A 259 16.24 -6.92 -10.54
N ALA A 260 15.55 -6.32 -9.58
CA ALA A 260 14.95 -7.03 -8.46
C ALA A 260 13.86 -8.01 -8.92
N GLY A 261 12.96 -7.61 -9.82
CA GLY A 261 11.90 -8.47 -10.33
C GLY A 261 12.45 -9.70 -11.07
N LYS A 262 13.38 -9.50 -12.01
CA LYS A 262 14.03 -10.60 -12.74
C LYS A 262 14.82 -11.53 -11.81
N ARG A 263 15.50 -10.98 -10.81
CA ARG A 263 16.25 -11.77 -9.83
C ARG A 263 15.32 -12.57 -8.92
N PHE A 264 14.18 -11.99 -8.51
CA PHE A 264 13.14 -12.66 -7.75
C PHE A 264 12.63 -13.91 -8.50
N ASP A 265 12.29 -13.76 -9.79
CA ASP A 265 11.75 -14.84 -10.60
C ASP A 265 12.80 -15.93 -10.91
N ARG A 266 14.07 -15.54 -11.12
CA ARG A 266 15.14 -16.50 -11.47
C ARG A 266 15.76 -17.23 -10.28
N ARG A 267 15.96 -16.53 -9.15
CA ARG A 267 16.70 -17.04 -7.97
C ARG A 267 15.84 -17.17 -6.72
N GLY A 268 14.53 -16.94 -6.86
CA GLY A 268 13.56 -17.02 -5.79
C GLY A 268 13.50 -15.78 -4.88
N PRO A 269 12.46 -15.69 -4.04
CA PRO A 269 12.14 -14.50 -3.24
C PRO A 269 13.26 -14.03 -2.32
N ALA A 270 13.97 -14.96 -1.67
CA ALA A 270 15.00 -14.62 -0.69
C ALA A 270 16.22 -13.92 -1.31
N SER A 271 16.50 -14.17 -2.61
CA SER A 271 17.61 -13.51 -3.32
C SER A 271 17.43 -11.99 -3.42
N VAL A 272 16.20 -11.52 -3.27
CA VAL A 272 15.85 -10.10 -3.32
C VAL A 272 15.43 -9.58 -1.95
N LEU A 273 14.57 -10.30 -1.22
CA LEU A 273 14.06 -9.83 0.07
C LEU A 273 15.17 -9.67 1.13
N VAL A 274 16.14 -10.61 1.20
CA VAL A 274 17.21 -10.51 2.19
C VAL A 274 18.07 -9.26 1.97
N PRO A 275 18.65 -8.99 0.78
CA PRO A 275 19.39 -7.76 0.58
C PRO A 275 18.52 -6.51 0.71
N SER A 276 17.21 -6.57 0.36
CA SER A 276 16.27 -5.46 0.56
C SER A 276 16.09 -5.11 2.04
N TYR A 277 15.92 -6.09 2.91
CA TYR A 277 15.85 -5.88 4.36
C TYR A 277 17.15 -5.29 4.92
N VAL A 278 18.30 -5.77 4.47
CA VAL A 278 19.62 -5.24 4.91
C VAL A 278 19.77 -3.78 4.49
N LEU A 279 19.52 -3.46 3.23
CA LEU A 279 19.62 -2.07 2.74
C LEU A 279 18.61 -1.15 3.44
N TYR A 280 17.38 -1.62 3.66
CA TYR A 280 16.36 -0.82 4.33
C TYR A 280 16.75 -0.53 5.80
N ALA A 281 17.28 -1.52 6.52
CA ALA A 281 17.79 -1.34 7.87
C ALA A 281 19.00 -0.38 7.91
N VAL A 282 19.93 -0.51 6.97
CA VAL A 282 21.09 0.40 6.83
C VAL A 282 20.62 1.83 6.57
N GLY A 283 19.62 2.03 5.72
CA GLY A 283 19.06 3.36 5.47
C GLY A 283 18.51 4.01 6.74
N PHE A 284 17.81 3.25 7.59
CA PHE A 284 17.36 3.75 8.90
C PHE A 284 18.51 4.00 9.88
N LEU A 285 19.57 3.17 9.87
CA LEU A 285 20.77 3.43 10.66
C LEU A 285 21.43 4.75 10.23
N VAL A 286 21.51 5.03 8.93
CA VAL A 286 22.05 6.30 8.42
C VAL A 286 21.22 7.49 8.90
N LEU A 287 19.88 7.41 8.84
CA LEU A 287 18.99 8.46 9.38
C LEU A 287 19.23 8.70 10.86
N GLY A 288 19.37 7.65 11.65
CA GLY A 288 19.54 7.77 13.10
C GLY A 288 20.93 8.23 13.54
N LEU A 289 22.00 7.75 12.88
CA LEU A 289 23.38 8.02 13.26
C LEU A 289 23.95 9.31 12.65
N PHE A 290 23.44 9.74 11.50
CA PHE A 290 23.93 10.91 10.78
C PHE A 290 22.79 11.92 10.55
N PRO A 291 22.38 12.67 11.62
CA PRO A 291 21.34 13.71 11.52
C PRO A 291 21.87 14.95 10.79
N THR A 292 22.22 14.79 9.54
CA THR A 292 22.79 15.82 8.66
C THR A 292 22.12 15.77 7.30
N LEU A 293 22.20 16.84 6.52
CA LEU A 293 21.66 16.87 5.17
C LEU A 293 22.23 15.77 4.26
N PRO A 294 23.57 15.52 4.20
CA PRO A 294 24.10 14.38 3.46
C PRO A 294 23.59 13.04 3.96
N GLY A 295 23.42 12.87 5.28
CA GLY A 295 22.84 11.68 5.90
C GLY A 295 21.38 11.47 5.45
N LEU A 296 20.56 12.51 5.46
CA LEU A 296 19.17 12.46 5.01
C LEU A 296 19.07 12.03 3.53
N LEU A 297 19.87 12.66 2.65
CA LEU A 297 19.81 12.40 1.21
C LEU A 297 20.38 11.02 0.83
N SER A 298 21.48 10.60 1.46
CA SER A 298 22.03 9.27 1.25
C SER A 298 21.11 8.17 1.75
N ALA A 299 20.51 8.36 2.94
CA ALA A 299 19.50 7.46 3.48
C ALA A 299 18.29 7.33 2.56
N ALA A 300 17.84 8.42 1.92
CA ALA A 300 16.73 8.40 0.98
C ALA A 300 16.96 7.40 -0.15
N LEU A 301 18.12 7.44 -0.79
CA LEU A 301 18.46 6.53 -1.88
C LEU A 301 18.55 5.07 -1.38
N ILE A 302 19.22 4.84 -0.25
CA ILE A 302 19.38 3.51 0.36
C ILE A 302 18.02 2.93 0.76
N ILE A 303 17.16 3.72 1.41
CA ILE A 303 15.80 3.35 1.80
C ILE A 303 14.95 3.05 0.56
N GLY A 304 15.07 3.87 -0.48
CA GLY A 304 14.35 3.67 -1.74
C GLY A 304 14.69 2.33 -2.36
N ILE A 305 15.98 2.01 -2.51
CA ILE A 305 16.43 0.71 -3.04
C ILE A 305 16.01 -0.44 -2.12
N GLY A 306 16.20 -0.30 -0.81
CA GLY A 306 15.91 -1.34 0.18
C GLY A 306 14.41 -1.65 0.28
N SER A 307 13.56 -0.65 0.45
CA SER A 307 12.12 -0.84 0.63
C SER A 307 11.39 -1.32 -0.61
N ALA A 308 11.94 -1.04 -1.80
CA ALA A 308 11.31 -1.28 -3.09
C ALA A 308 10.67 -2.66 -3.25
N SER A 309 11.31 -3.71 -2.79
CA SER A 309 10.90 -5.09 -3.05
C SER A 309 10.19 -5.76 -1.87
N ILE A 310 10.16 -5.13 -0.69
CA ILE A 310 9.62 -5.76 0.53
C ILE A 310 8.12 -5.99 0.38
N PHE A 311 7.34 -4.93 0.08
CA PHE A 311 5.89 -5.05 -0.10
C PHE A 311 5.52 -6.06 -1.20
N PRO A 312 5.94 -5.91 -2.48
CA PRO A 312 5.54 -6.83 -3.54
C PRO A 312 6.11 -8.23 -3.34
N GLY A 313 7.28 -8.35 -2.73
CA GLY A 313 7.91 -9.65 -2.45
C GLY A 313 7.14 -10.43 -1.39
N LEU A 314 6.79 -9.83 -0.26
CA LEU A 314 5.97 -10.46 0.79
C LEU A 314 4.58 -10.82 0.26
N GLN A 315 3.96 -9.95 -0.53
CA GLN A 315 2.66 -10.20 -1.14
C GLN A 315 2.72 -11.40 -2.10
N THR A 316 3.74 -11.47 -2.96
CA THR A 316 3.93 -12.58 -3.90
C THR A 316 4.19 -13.88 -3.14
N VAL A 317 5.01 -13.86 -2.09
CA VAL A 317 5.27 -15.01 -1.23
C VAL A 317 3.96 -15.50 -0.59
N MET A 318 3.16 -14.60 0.01
CA MET A 318 1.88 -14.96 0.61
C MET A 318 0.93 -15.65 -0.39
N LEU A 319 0.83 -15.11 -1.61
CA LEU A 319 -0.02 -15.68 -2.66
C LEU A 319 0.49 -17.02 -3.22
N THR A 320 1.80 -17.23 -3.19
CA THR A 320 2.40 -18.50 -3.64
C THR A 320 2.07 -19.66 -2.68
N TYR A 321 1.96 -19.39 -1.39
CA TYR A 321 1.60 -20.39 -0.37
C TYR A 321 0.08 -20.56 -0.19
N ALA A 322 -0.73 -19.71 -0.82
CA ALA A 322 -2.18 -19.84 -0.77
C ALA A 322 -2.69 -20.80 -1.85
N ALA A 323 -3.54 -21.75 -1.45
CA ALA A 323 -4.28 -22.57 -2.40
C ALA A 323 -5.10 -21.67 -3.35
N PRO A 324 -5.36 -22.11 -4.60
CA PRO A 324 -6.12 -21.31 -5.59
C PRO A 324 -7.45 -20.77 -5.02
N ALA A 325 -8.17 -21.59 -4.24
CA ALA A 325 -9.43 -21.22 -3.59
C ALA A 325 -9.31 -20.24 -2.40
N GLN A 326 -8.09 -19.91 -1.97
CA GLN A 326 -7.82 -19.05 -0.81
C GLN A 326 -7.03 -17.79 -1.16
N LYS A 327 -6.80 -17.53 -2.44
CA LYS A 327 -6.01 -16.37 -2.89
C LYS A 327 -6.66 -15.04 -2.52
N GLY A 328 -8.00 -14.96 -2.52
CA GLY A 328 -8.74 -13.78 -2.09
C GLY A 328 -8.53 -13.48 -0.60
N LYS A 329 -8.61 -14.51 0.26
CA LYS A 329 -8.29 -14.38 1.70
C LYS A 329 -6.83 -13.99 1.90
N ALA A 330 -5.90 -14.61 1.19
CA ALA A 330 -4.47 -14.35 1.33
C ALA A 330 -4.14 -12.89 0.99
N ILE A 331 -4.64 -12.35 -0.14
CA ILE A 331 -4.39 -10.97 -0.54
C ILE A 331 -5.01 -9.97 0.45
N SER A 332 -6.26 -10.21 0.88
CA SER A 332 -6.94 -9.33 1.83
C SER A 332 -6.31 -9.36 3.21
N THR A 333 -5.85 -10.53 3.67
CA THR A 333 -5.14 -10.67 4.95
C THR A 333 -3.74 -10.03 4.89
N PHE A 334 -3.06 -10.12 3.75
CA PHE A 334 -1.80 -9.40 3.52
C PHE A 334 -2.00 -7.89 3.70
N PHE A 335 -2.98 -7.31 3.00
CA PHE A 335 -3.28 -5.89 3.13
C PHE A 335 -3.73 -5.53 4.55
N LEU A 336 -4.56 -6.35 5.20
CA LEU A 336 -4.95 -6.16 6.59
C LEU A 336 -3.74 -6.03 7.50
N ALA A 337 -2.79 -6.96 7.39
CA ALA A 337 -1.57 -6.96 8.19
C ALA A 337 -0.70 -5.72 7.90
N TYR A 338 -0.51 -5.38 6.63
CA TYR A 338 0.31 -4.25 6.21
C TYR A 338 -0.31 -2.91 6.62
N ASP A 339 -1.60 -2.69 6.34
CA ASP A 339 -2.34 -1.47 6.67
C ASP A 339 -2.46 -1.27 8.18
N SER A 340 -2.70 -2.37 8.94
CA SER A 340 -2.69 -2.34 10.41
C SER A 340 -1.31 -1.98 10.95
N GLY A 341 -0.25 -2.57 10.39
CA GLY A 341 1.13 -2.22 10.74
C GLY A 341 1.42 -0.74 10.46
N PHE A 342 0.99 -0.22 9.32
CA PHE A 342 1.14 1.19 8.97
C PHE A 342 0.43 2.12 9.97
N GLY A 343 -0.84 1.84 10.29
CA GLY A 343 -1.61 2.66 11.23
C GLY A 343 -1.07 2.60 12.66
N ILE A 344 -0.81 1.38 13.17
CA ILE A 344 -0.22 1.17 14.50
C ILE A 344 1.17 1.81 14.58
N GLY A 345 1.97 1.66 13.51
CA GLY A 345 3.31 2.22 13.43
C GLY A 345 3.32 3.74 13.54
N ALA A 346 2.48 4.43 12.79
CA ALA A 346 2.37 5.89 12.85
C ALA A 346 2.03 6.37 14.29
N PHE A 347 1.11 5.67 14.97
CA PHE A 347 0.71 6.00 16.35
C PHE A 347 1.82 5.71 17.35
N LEU A 348 2.39 4.51 17.36
CA LEU A 348 3.43 4.13 18.33
C LEU A 348 4.72 4.94 18.16
N LEU A 349 5.16 5.14 16.90
CA LEU A 349 6.37 5.86 16.59
C LEU A 349 6.25 7.35 16.92
N SER A 350 5.05 7.93 16.85
CA SER A 350 4.81 9.31 17.32
C SER A 350 5.13 9.45 18.82
N GLY A 351 4.63 8.53 19.65
CA GLY A 351 4.92 8.52 21.08
C GLY A 351 6.41 8.27 21.39
N ILE A 352 7.08 7.46 20.59
CA ILE A 352 8.53 7.20 20.70
C ILE A 352 9.32 8.46 20.31
N ALA A 353 9.01 9.07 19.17
CA ALA A 353 9.67 10.28 18.70
C ALA A 353 9.58 11.44 19.72
N ALA A 354 8.41 11.59 20.36
CA ALA A 354 8.20 12.60 21.40
C ALA A 354 9.07 12.38 22.64
N LYS A 355 9.44 11.13 22.97
CA LYS A 355 10.23 10.80 24.17
C LYS A 355 11.74 10.77 23.91
N VAL A 356 12.16 10.23 22.79
CA VAL A 356 13.58 9.95 22.51
C VAL A 356 14.13 10.68 21.28
N GLY A 357 13.32 11.47 20.61
CA GLY A 357 13.67 12.19 19.39
C GLY A 357 13.62 11.32 18.12
N TYR A 358 13.62 11.99 16.96
CA TYR A 358 13.48 11.32 15.65
C TYR A 358 14.67 10.40 15.32
N SER A 359 15.90 10.81 15.63
CA SER A 359 17.11 10.02 15.36
C SER A 359 17.04 8.64 16.02
N ASN A 360 16.72 8.61 17.33
CA ASN A 360 16.58 7.36 18.08
C ASN A 360 15.37 6.55 17.62
N MET A 361 14.27 7.20 17.24
CA MET A 361 13.11 6.54 16.63
C MET A 361 13.52 5.80 15.33
N PHE A 362 14.33 6.42 14.45
CA PHE A 362 14.81 5.76 13.24
C PHE A 362 15.79 4.60 13.52
N LEU A 363 16.62 4.70 14.56
CA LEU A 363 17.41 3.54 15.02
C LEU A 363 16.52 2.37 15.45
N MET A 364 15.43 2.63 16.15
CA MET A 364 14.45 1.60 16.50
C MET A 364 13.75 1.04 15.25
N CYS A 365 13.44 1.88 14.24
CA CYS A 365 12.90 1.41 12.96
C CYS A 365 13.87 0.46 12.25
N SER A 366 15.18 0.67 12.33
CA SER A 366 16.18 -0.27 11.82
C SER A 366 16.03 -1.65 12.47
N LEU A 367 15.87 -1.71 13.81
CA LEU A 367 15.65 -2.98 14.53
C LEU A 367 14.33 -3.65 14.12
N ILE A 368 13.26 -2.87 13.90
CA ILE A 368 11.98 -3.38 13.41
C ILE A 368 12.15 -4.02 12.03
N VAL A 369 12.88 -3.39 11.12
CA VAL A 369 13.18 -3.93 9.78
C VAL A 369 13.99 -5.22 9.87
N VAL A 370 15.03 -5.26 10.71
CA VAL A 370 15.83 -6.46 10.96
C VAL A 370 14.96 -7.59 11.49
N SER A 371 14.09 -7.30 12.48
CA SER A 371 13.17 -8.28 13.04
C SER A 371 12.20 -8.84 11.99
N SER A 372 11.64 -7.97 11.12
CA SER A 372 10.81 -8.39 9.98
C SER A 372 11.59 -9.33 9.04
N GLY A 373 12.83 -8.99 8.71
CA GLY A 373 13.71 -9.82 7.87
C GLY A 373 14.06 -11.17 8.50
N LEU A 374 14.31 -11.22 9.81
CA LEU A 374 14.57 -12.45 10.55
C LEU A 374 13.34 -13.36 10.59
N LEU A 375 12.14 -12.81 10.81
CA LEU A 375 10.88 -13.56 10.74
C LEU A 375 10.65 -14.14 9.36
N TYR A 376 10.91 -13.37 8.30
CA TYR A 376 10.87 -13.89 6.93
C TYR A 376 11.88 -15.03 6.71
N GLY A 377 13.11 -14.87 7.21
CA GLY A 377 14.15 -15.90 7.15
C GLY A 377 13.75 -17.19 7.88
N TYR A 378 13.17 -17.09 9.06
CA TYR A 378 12.65 -18.20 9.84
C TYR A 378 11.49 -18.91 9.10
N PHE A 379 10.52 -18.16 8.59
CA PHE A 379 9.42 -18.69 7.77
C PHE A 379 9.95 -19.50 6.59
N ARG A 380 10.90 -18.96 5.84
CA ARG A 380 11.52 -19.65 4.71
C ARG A 380 12.18 -20.95 5.11
N ARG A 381 12.95 -20.96 6.22
CA ARG A 381 13.64 -22.16 6.72
C ARG A 381 12.65 -23.25 7.13
N SER A 382 11.60 -22.91 7.86
CA SER A 382 10.57 -23.85 8.30
C SER A 382 9.85 -24.50 7.12
N THR A 383 9.54 -23.73 6.09
CA THR A 383 8.87 -24.23 4.88
C THR A 383 9.75 -25.16 4.06
N LEU A 384 11.05 -24.85 3.93
CA LEU A 384 12.00 -25.71 3.21
C LEU A 384 12.20 -27.05 3.92
N LEU A 385 12.15 -27.09 5.26
CA LEU A 385 12.26 -28.31 6.05
C LEU A 385 11.02 -29.20 5.88
N SER A 386 9.82 -28.62 5.93
CA SER A 386 8.57 -29.37 5.74
C SER A 386 8.46 -30.00 4.35
N THR A 387 8.91 -29.27 3.30
CA THR A 387 8.92 -29.80 1.93
C THR A 387 9.90 -30.97 1.77
N LYS A 388 11.07 -30.93 2.41
CA LYS A 388 12.04 -32.05 2.39
C LYS A 388 11.52 -33.29 3.12
N GLN A 389 10.79 -33.12 4.23
CA GLN A 389 10.18 -34.24 4.96
C GLN A 389 9.08 -34.93 4.14
N ASN A 390 8.25 -34.16 3.43
CA ASN A 390 7.18 -34.71 2.56
C ASN A 390 7.71 -35.39 1.27
N ILE A 391 8.96 -35.17 0.88
CA ILE A 391 9.59 -35.86 -0.27
C ILE A 391 10.32 -37.13 0.20
N ALA A 392 10.69 -37.21 1.47
CA ALA A 392 11.40 -38.35 2.08
C ALA A 392 10.47 -39.42 2.72
N SER A 393 9.18 -39.09 2.88
CA SER A 393 8.08 -40.00 3.28
C SER A 393 7.35 -40.54 2.05
#